data_e13a4fdd023e5425c484e29bd444059d
#
_entry.id   e13a4fdd023e5425c484e29bd444059d
#
_cell.length_a   1.000
_cell.length_b   1.000
_cell.length_c   1.000
_cell.angle_alpha   90.00
_cell.angle_beta   90.00
_cell.angle_gamma   90.00
#
_symmetry.space_group_name_H-M   'P 1'
#
loop_
_entity.id
_entity.type
_entity.pdbx_description
1 polymer ?
#
loop_
_entity_poly.entity_id
_entity_poly.type
_entity_poly.pdbx_seq_one_letter_code
_entity_poly.pdbx_strand_id
1 'polypeptide(L)'
;MLRIVRPDDDGPGPFAMSVDDKKVGTLNSGDQIVVYVPAGSHVVRAKFAWIASGPISVDVAAGTELQLTAKRRFGFGPFDVRYFTQRKTAIEVTVS
;
A
#
# COMPACT_ATOMS: atom_id res chain seq x y z
N MET A 1 2.23 -1.26 15.80
CA MET A 1 1.05 -0.74 15.09
C MET A 1 1.47 -0.16 13.76
N LEU A 2 0.75 -0.49 12.71
CA LEU A 2 0.97 0.05 11.38
C LEU A 2 -0.15 1.02 11.03
N ARG A 3 0.18 2.21 10.56
CA ARG A 3 -0.76 3.14 9.95
C ARG A 3 -0.44 3.25 8.47
N ILE A 4 -1.41 2.96 7.62
CA ILE A 4 -1.23 3.01 6.17
C ILE A 4 -2.13 4.12 5.64
N VAL A 5 -1.53 5.09 4.96
CA VAL A 5 -2.20 6.30 4.48
C VAL A 5 -2.13 6.33 2.96
N ARG A 6 -3.21 6.77 2.32
CA ARG A 6 -3.25 7.03 0.89
C ARG A 6 -3.56 8.51 0.66
N PRO A 7 -2.76 9.24 -0.16
CA PRO A 7 -3.01 10.67 -0.42
C PRO A 7 -4.36 10.96 -1.07
N ASP A 8 -4.91 12.14 -0.82
CA ASP A 8 -6.19 12.59 -1.38
C ASP A 8 -6.19 12.66 -2.90
N ASP A 9 -5.07 12.98 -3.49
CA ASP A 9 -4.91 13.23 -4.92
C ASP A 9 -4.41 12.03 -5.71
N ASP A 10 -4.48 10.84 -5.13
CA ASP A 10 -3.93 9.63 -5.74
C ASP A 10 -4.83 9.01 -6.82
N GLY A 11 -5.97 9.59 -7.09
CA GLY A 11 -6.88 9.13 -8.13
C GLY A 11 -7.90 8.09 -7.67
N PRO A 12 -8.79 7.66 -8.57
CA PRO A 12 -9.88 6.75 -8.22
C PRO A 12 -9.41 5.30 -8.06
N GLY A 13 -10.25 4.51 -7.44
CA GLY A 13 -10.09 3.07 -7.29
C GLY A 13 -9.53 2.68 -5.93
N PRO A 14 -10.03 1.59 -5.34
CA PRO A 14 -9.59 1.14 -4.03
C PRO A 14 -8.29 0.33 -4.11
N PHE A 15 -7.42 0.50 -3.12
CA PHE A 15 -6.28 -0.39 -2.91
C PHE A 15 -6.64 -1.41 -1.85
N ALA A 16 -6.57 -2.70 -2.20
CA ALA A 16 -6.66 -3.76 -1.22
C ALA A 16 -5.30 -3.92 -0.54
N MET A 17 -5.26 -3.67 0.76
CA MET A 17 -4.04 -3.77 1.54
C MET A 17 -3.96 -5.12 2.23
N SER A 18 -2.77 -5.72 2.23
CA SER A 18 -2.52 -6.97 2.95
C SER A 18 -1.25 -6.86 3.79
N VAL A 19 -1.26 -7.55 4.91
CA VAL A 19 -0.10 -7.69 5.81
C VAL A 19 0.08 -9.17 6.06
N ASP A 20 1.27 -9.68 5.79
CA ASP A 20 1.61 -11.11 5.94
C ASP A 20 0.61 -12.02 5.20
N ASP A 21 0.26 -11.62 3.97
CA ASP A 21 -0.68 -12.32 3.08
C ASP A 21 -2.14 -12.35 3.55
N LYS A 22 -2.49 -11.54 4.54
CA LYS A 22 -3.88 -11.39 4.99
C LYS A 22 -4.39 -10.01 4.63
N LYS A 23 -5.56 -9.95 3.96
CA LYS A 23 -6.19 -8.67 3.66
C LYS A 23 -6.61 -7.99 4.97
N VAL A 24 -6.15 -6.75 5.17
CA VAL A 24 -6.45 -5.98 6.37
C VAL A 24 -7.40 -4.83 6.13
N GLY A 25 -7.66 -4.46 4.89
CA GLY A 25 -8.59 -3.40 4.57
C GLY A 25 -8.43 -2.91 3.14
N THR A 26 -9.20 -1.88 2.84
CA THR A 26 -9.22 -1.23 1.52
C THR A 26 -9.04 0.28 1.72
N LEU A 27 -8.19 0.89 0.89
CA LEU A 27 -7.91 2.32 0.93
C LEU A 27 -8.38 2.99 -0.35
N ASN A 28 -9.32 3.92 -0.23
CA ASN A 28 -9.61 4.89 -1.28
C ASN A 28 -8.68 6.11 -1.10
N SER A 29 -8.61 6.97 -2.12
CA SER A 29 -7.82 8.21 -1.99
C SER A 29 -8.27 9.01 -0.76
N GLY A 30 -7.33 9.44 0.06
CA GLY A 30 -7.60 10.16 1.29
C GLY A 30 -7.86 9.29 2.51
N ASP A 31 -7.92 7.97 2.34
CA ASP A 31 -8.19 7.05 3.45
C ASP A 31 -6.91 6.68 4.20
N GLN A 32 -7.11 6.21 5.42
CA GLN A 32 -6.06 5.58 6.19
C GLN A 32 -6.65 4.40 6.98
N ILE A 33 -5.80 3.40 7.23
CA ILE A 33 -6.15 2.28 8.10
C ILE A 33 -5.07 2.08 9.14
N VAL A 34 -5.48 1.58 10.30
CA VAL A 34 -4.56 1.23 11.38
C VAL A 34 -4.65 -0.27 11.60
N VAL A 35 -3.50 -0.95 11.56
CA VAL A 35 -3.41 -2.40 11.72
C VAL A 35 -2.56 -2.69 12.95
N TYR A 36 -3.12 -3.45 13.88
CA TYR A 36 -2.38 -3.87 15.07
C TYR A 36 -1.64 -5.16 14.76
N VAL A 37 -0.32 -5.10 14.81
CA VAL A 37 0.57 -6.24 14.53
C VAL A 37 1.53 -6.42 15.69
N PRO A 38 1.99 -7.66 15.97
CA PRO A 38 3.03 -7.88 16.97
C PRO A 38 4.35 -7.24 16.52
N ALA A 39 5.23 -6.98 17.47
CA ALA A 39 6.58 -6.51 17.15
C ALA A 39 7.30 -7.53 16.27
N GLY A 40 8.09 -7.05 15.34
CA GLY A 40 8.86 -7.88 14.42
C GLY A 40 8.70 -7.49 12.98
N SER A 41 9.14 -8.37 12.08
CA SER A 41 9.09 -8.13 10.63
C SER A 41 7.74 -8.51 10.05
N HIS A 42 7.23 -7.66 9.18
CA HIS A 42 5.97 -7.89 8.47
C HIS A 42 6.11 -7.52 7.00
N VAL A 43 5.34 -8.18 6.14
CA VAL A 43 5.33 -7.91 4.70
C VAL A 43 4.02 -7.23 4.33
N VAL A 44 4.12 -6.05 3.72
CA VAL A 44 2.96 -5.24 3.33
C VAL A 44 2.86 -5.20 1.81
N ARG A 45 1.65 -5.37 1.30
CA ARG A 45 1.36 -5.28 -0.14
C ARG A 45 0.09 -4.47 -0.38
N ALA A 46 0.05 -3.79 -1.53
CA ALA A 46 -1.14 -3.11 -2.02
C ALA A 46 -1.50 -3.66 -3.39
N LYS A 47 -2.80 -3.78 -3.66
CA LYS A 47 -3.29 -4.30 -4.94
C LYS A 47 -4.53 -3.54 -5.40
N PHE A 48 -4.57 -3.24 -6.70
CA PHE A 48 -5.75 -2.69 -7.38
C PHE A 48 -5.94 -3.44 -8.70
N ALA A 49 -7.01 -4.23 -8.80
CA ALA A 49 -7.26 -5.08 -9.96
C ALA A 49 -6.02 -5.96 -10.26
N TRP A 50 -5.42 -5.79 -11.44
CA TRP A 50 -4.22 -6.55 -11.85
C TRP A 50 -2.90 -5.80 -11.57
N ILE A 51 -2.96 -4.57 -11.06
CA ILE A 51 -1.76 -3.83 -10.66
C ILE A 51 -1.50 -3.99 -9.17
N ALA A 52 -0.24 -4.01 -8.79
CA ALA A 52 0.14 -4.26 -7.41
C ALA A 52 1.44 -3.53 -7.04
N SER A 53 1.69 -3.42 -5.74
CA SER A 53 3.01 -3.12 -5.22
C SER A 53 3.82 -4.42 -5.13
N GLY A 54 5.13 -4.32 -5.18
CA GLY A 54 5.98 -5.39 -4.72
C GLY A 54 5.82 -5.58 -3.20
N PRO A 55 6.29 -6.72 -2.65
CA PRO A 55 6.27 -6.89 -1.20
C PRO A 55 7.25 -5.94 -0.53
N ILE A 56 6.82 -5.31 0.55
CA ILE A 56 7.64 -4.42 1.36
C ILE A 56 7.78 -5.00 2.75
N SER A 57 9.01 -5.27 3.15
CA SER A 57 9.31 -5.74 4.49
C SER A 57 9.52 -4.54 5.41
N VAL A 58 8.83 -4.55 6.54
CA VAL A 58 8.93 -3.51 7.55
C VAL A 58 9.18 -4.14 8.91
N ASP A 59 9.93 -3.45 9.76
CA ASP A 59 10.16 -3.86 11.15
C ASP A 59 9.38 -2.94 12.06
N VAL A 60 8.54 -3.52 12.91
CA VAL A 60 7.73 -2.79 13.88
C VAL A 60 8.27 -3.05 15.27
N ALA A 61 8.72 -2.00 15.95
CA ALA A 61 9.17 -2.12 17.33
C ALA A 61 7.98 -2.14 18.28
N ALA A 62 8.11 -2.85 19.39
CA ALA A 62 7.07 -2.93 20.41
C ALA A 62 6.72 -1.54 20.94
N GLY A 63 5.41 -1.26 21.04
CA GLY A 63 4.90 0.01 21.56
C GLY A 63 5.08 1.21 20.64
N THR A 64 5.48 0.99 19.37
CA THR A 64 5.67 2.08 18.41
C THR A 64 4.64 2.02 17.29
N GLU A 65 4.50 3.14 16.58
CA GLU A 65 3.68 3.26 15.38
C GLU A 65 4.60 3.49 14.18
N LEU A 66 4.44 2.66 13.15
CA LEU A 66 5.11 2.85 11.88
C LEU A 66 4.08 3.31 10.85
N GLN A 67 4.35 4.43 10.18
CA GLN A 67 3.46 4.95 9.16
C GLN A 67 3.99 4.63 7.77
N LEU A 68 3.10 4.12 6.92
CA LEU A 68 3.38 3.83 5.52
C LEU A 68 2.47 4.68 4.64
N THR A 69 2.99 5.05 3.47
CA THR A 69 2.21 5.73 2.43
C THR A 69 2.07 4.80 1.24
N ALA A 70 0.82 4.55 0.80
CA ALA A 70 0.51 3.78 -0.39
C ALA A 70 -0.03 4.73 -1.46
N LYS A 71 0.58 4.74 -2.64
CA LYS A 71 0.15 5.59 -3.76
C LYS A 71 0.49 4.97 -5.09
N ARG A 72 -0.13 5.47 -6.15
CA ARG A 72 0.22 5.06 -7.51
C ARG A 72 1.57 5.62 -7.89
N ARG A 73 2.38 4.79 -8.51
CA ARG A 73 3.71 5.18 -8.94
C ARG A 73 3.70 5.98 -10.22
N PHE A 74 2.71 5.74 -11.10
CA PHE A 74 2.59 6.37 -12.41
C PHE A 74 1.37 7.30 -12.46
N GLY A 75 1.31 8.16 -13.46
CA GLY A 75 0.21 9.12 -13.62
C GLY A 75 -1.16 8.46 -13.82
N PHE A 76 -2.19 9.28 -13.89
CA PHE A 76 -3.60 8.86 -13.85
C PHE A 76 -4.09 8.41 -15.22
N GLY A 77 -3.52 7.83 -16.05
CA GLY A 77 -4.11 7.41 -17.33
C GLY A 77 -4.38 5.91 -17.32
N PRO A 78 -5.59 5.47 -17.68
CA PRO A 78 -5.83 4.06 -17.91
C PRO A 78 -5.05 3.53 -19.12
N PHE A 79 -4.53 4.43 -19.94
CA PHE A 79 -3.74 4.12 -21.14
C PHE A 79 -2.24 4.29 -20.93
N ASP A 80 -1.78 4.50 -19.72
CA ASP A 80 -0.35 4.58 -19.44
C ASP A 80 0.24 3.18 -19.58
N VAL A 81 1.09 2.99 -20.58
CA VAL A 81 1.67 1.68 -20.89
C VAL A 81 2.49 1.09 -19.75
N ARG A 82 2.98 1.93 -18.84
CA ARG A 82 3.74 1.46 -17.67
C ARG A 82 2.91 0.58 -16.74
N TYR A 83 1.59 0.76 -16.70
CA TYR A 83 0.71 -0.13 -15.94
C TYR A 83 0.68 -1.54 -16.52
N PHE A 84 0.88 -1.69 -17.82
CA PHE A 84 0.93 -3.01 -18.45
C PHE A 84 2.29 -3.68 -18.28
N THR A 85 3.37 -2.92 -18.40
CA THR A 85 4.73 -3.46 -18.35
C THR A 85 5.27 -3.59 -16.93
N GLN A 86 4.81 -2.76 -16.01
CA GLN A 86 5.30 -2.70 -14.62
C GLN A 86 4.17 -2.88 -13.61
N ARG A 87 3.21 -3.74 -13.93
CA ARG A 87 2.01 -3.93 -13.11
C ARG A 87 2.29 -4.38 -11.67
N LYS A 88 3.41 -5.06 -11.42
CA LYS A 88 3.78 -5.53 -10.07
C LYS A 88 4.37 -4.45 -9.19
N THR A 89 4.76 -3.31 -9.78
CA THR A 89 5.36 -2.19 -9.07
C THR A 89 4.66 -0.86 -9.36
N ALA A 90 3.46 -0.93 -9.94
CA ALA A 90 2.69 0.27 -10.29
C ALA A 90 2.13 1.00 -9.08
N ILE A 91 2.05 0.34 -7.94
CA ILE A 91 1.67 0.94 -6.66
C ILE A 91 2.93 0.99 -5.80
N GLU A 92 3.20 2.15 -5.23
CA GLU A 92 4.34 2.37 -4.36
C GLU A 92 3.87 2.40 -2.91
N VAL A 93 4.51 1.59 -2.06
CA VAL A 93 4.31 1.64 -0.61
C VAL A 93 5.65 1.98 0.02
N THR A 94 5.71 3.08 0.73
CA THR A 94 6.94 3.58 1.34
C THR A 94 6.74 3.89 2.81
N VAL A 95 7.82 3.80 3.58
CA VAL A 95 7.82 4.22 4.99
C VAL A 95 7.82 5.75 5.02
N SER A 96 6.87 6.29 5.75
CA SER A 96 6.72 7.75 5.87
C SER A 96 7.51 8.30 7.03
#